data_079ccf1d137ecbf5f4b49bbfd2afd720
#
_entry.id   079ccf1d137ecbf5f4b49bbfd2afd720
#
_cell.length_a   1.000
_cell.length_b   1.000
_cell.length_c   1.000
_cell.angle_alpha   90.00
_cell.angle_beta   90.00
_cell.angle_gamma   90.00
#
_symmetry.space_group_name_H-M   'P 1'
#
loop_
_entity.id
_entity.type
_entity.pdbx_description
1 polymer ?
#
loop_
_entity_poly.entity_id
_entity_poly.type
_entity_poly.pdbx_seq_one_letter_code
_entity_poly.pdbx_strand_id
1 'polypeptide(L)'
;MGLLSILKKLKEKEKEVRLLMLGLDNAGKTTILKKFNGEDINEIAPTLGIMDSLKWFVKTYLLVLAGFNIKTLDHRGFKLNIWDVGGQKSLRSYWRNYFEATDGLIWVVDSADRRRMGDCKKELRALLEEERLLGATLLVFANKQDLPGSLSMEEIGEALELERIKSHHCQIVGCSAVTGDNLLAGVDWLLDDISKRIFTLD
;
A
#
# COMPACT_ATOMS: atom_id res chain seq x y z
N MET A 1 -13.27 -31.50 6.17
CA MET A 1 -13.04 -30.04 5.97
C MET A 1 -11.59 -29.74 6.33
N GLY A 2 -10.80 -29.20 5.41
CA GLY A 2 -9.38 -28.93 5.64
C GLY A 2 -9.18 -27.65 6.48
N LEU A 3 -8.03 -27.54 7.15
CA LEU A 3 -7.65 -26.39 7.97
C LEU A 3 -7.81 -25.06 7.19
N LEU A 4 -7.48 -25.06 5.90
CA LEU A 4 -7.63 -23.91 5.00
C LEU A 4 -9.09 -23.44 4.86
N SER A 5 -10.08 -24.37 4.80
CA SER A 5 -11.49 -23.99 4.72
C SER A 5 -12.03 -23.43 6.04
N ILE A 6 -11.46 -23.85 7.17
CA ILE A 6 -11.84 -23.30 8.48
C ILE A 6 -11.27 -21.88 8.64
N LEU A 7 -10.00 -21.66 8.27
CA LEU A 7 -9.38 -20.34 8.29
C LEU A 7 -10.08 -19.36 7.36
N LYS A 8 -10.50 -19.82 6.17
CA LYS A 8 -11.28 -19.02 5.23
C LYS A 8 -12.62 -18.59 5.82
N LYS A 9 -13.37 -19.53 6.42
CA LYS A 9 -14.65 -19.23 7.08
C LYS A 9 -14.51 -18.29 8.27
N LEU A 10 -13.42 -18.37 9.03
CA LEU A 10 -13.13 -17.42 10.12
C LEU A 10 -12.89 -16.02 9.56
N LYS A 11 -12.09 -15.90 8.50
CA LYS A 11 -11.81 -14.62 7.82
C LYS A 11 -13.08 -14.00 7.22
N GLU A 12 -13.95 -14.82 6.61
CA GLU A 12 -15.27 -14.41 6.12
C GLU A 12 -16.17 -13.87 7.24
N LYS A 13 -16.14 -14.49 8.41
CA LYS A 13 -16.95 -14.08 9.56
C LYS A 13 -16.46 -12.77 10.18
N GLU A 14 -15.15 -12.55 10.22
CA GLU A 14 -14.53 -11.38 10.81
C GLU A 14 -14.44 -10.20 9.84
N LYS A 15 -14.59 -10.45 8.52
CA LYS A 15 -14.44 -9.44 7.45
C LYS A 15 -13.16 -8.61 7.59
N GLU A 16 -12.09 -9.25 8.07
CA GLU A 16 -10.77 -8.61 8.17
C GLU A 16 -10.03 -8.72 6.84
N VAL A 17 -9.49 -7.58 6.39
CA VAL A 17 -8.69 -7.46 5.17
C VAL A 17 -7.33 -6.88 5.52
N ARG A 18 -6.27 -7.56 5.13
CA ARG A 18 -4.90 -7.11 5.31
C ARG A 18 -4.40 -6.40 4.06
N LEU A 19 -4.11 -5.11 4.20
CA LEU A 19 -3.60 -4.26 3.14
C LEU A 19 -2.16 -3.85 3.42
N LEU A 20 -1.30 -3.95 2.42
CA LEU A 20 0.07 -3.51 2.49
C LEU A 20 0.24 -2.25 1.64
N MET A 21 0.60 -1.12 2.26
CA MET A 21 0.80 0.15 1.59
C MET A 21 2.29 0.42 1.39
N LEU A 22 2.72 0.41 0.14
CA LEU A 22 4.11 0.59 -0.28
C LEU A 22 4.24 1.71 -1.33
N GLY A 23 5.46 2.05 -1.64
CA GLY A 23 5.83 3.10 -2.60
C GLY A 23 7.10 3.80 -2.16
N LEU A 24 7.66 4.63 -3.03
CA LEU A 24 8.86 5.36 -2.71
C LEU A 24 8.66 6.31 -1.51
N ASP A 25 9.76 6.76 -0.92
CA ASP A 25 9.72 7.82 0.09
C ASP A 25 9.10 9.10 -0.50
N ASN A 26 8.43 9.86 0.35
CA ASN A 26 7.70 11.08 -0.02
C ASN A 26 6.52 10.88 -1.00
N ALA A 27 6.09 9.64 -1.29
CA ALA A 27 4.92 9.41 -2.15
C ALA A 27 3.57 9.78 -1.47
N GLY A 28 3.57 10.01 -0.16
CA GLY A 28 2.39 10.44 0.59
C GLY A 28 1.63 9.30 1.29
N LYS A 29 2.24 8.13 1.48
CA LYS A 29 1.62 6.97 2.15
C LYS A 29 1.05 7.32 3.53
N THR A 30 1.87 7.87 4.40
CA THR A 30 1.48 8.26 5.75
C THR A 30 0.41 9.36 5.75
N THR A 31 0.45 10.27 4.77
CA THR A 31 -0.58 11.30 4.58
C THR A 31 -1.94 10.67 4.24
N ILE A 32 -1.96 9.68 3.34
CA ILE A 32 -3.17 8.92 3.00
C ILE A 32 -3.74 8.26 4.26
N LEU A 33 -2.91 7.58 5.06
CA LEU A 33 -3.36 6.93 6.29
C LEU A 33 -3.93 7.91 7.31
N LYS A 34 -3.26 9.03 7.53
CA LYS A 34 -3.76 10.10 8.41
C LYS A 34 -5.12 10.61 7.91
N LYS A 35 -5.26 10.82 6.60
CA LYS A 35 -6.51 11.28 5.99
C LYS A 35 -7.64 10.26 6.20
N PHE A 36 -7.38 8.97 6.05
CA PHE A 36 -8.38 7.92 6.34
C PHE A 36 -8.85 7.93 7.79
N ASN A 37 -7.96 8.24 8.73
CA ASN A 37 -8.29 8.30 10.16
C ASN A 37 -8.83 9.65 10.63
N GLY A 38 -8.97 10.65 9.75
CA GLY A 38 -9.37 12.00 10.13
C GLY A 38 -8.34 12.72 10.99
N GLU A 39 -7.08 12.30 10.95
CA GLU A 39 -5.97 12.91 11.69
C GLU A 39 -5.44 14.16 10.97
N ASP A 40 -4.85 15.09 11.73
CA ASP A 40 -4.20 16.27 11.15
C ASP A 40 -3.00 15.86 10.28
N ILE A 41 -3.00 16.32 9.04
CA ILE A 41 -1.94 16.05 8.06
C ILE A 41 -0.80 17.06 8.11
N ASN A 42 -0.92 18.15 8.85
CA ASN A 42 0.11 19.20 8.94
C ASN A 42 1.33 18.78 9.77
N GLU A 43 1.17 17.79 10.65
CA GLU A 43 2.23 17.24 11.49
C GLU A 43 2.76 15.89 10.94
N ILE A 44 3.33 15.89 9.72
CA ILE A 44 3.93 14.69 9.16
C ILE A 44 5.44 14.74 9.31
N ALA A 45 5.97 13.96 10.26
CA ALA A 45 7.37 13.58 10.23
C ALA A 45 7.59 12.48 9.18
N PRO A 46 8.71 12.46 8.45
CA PRO A 46 9.06 11.32 7.61
C PRO A 46 8.99 10.03 8.44
N THR A 47 8.50 8.95 7.86
CA THR A 47 8.54 7.62 8.48
C THR A 47 10.00 7.19 8.53
N LEU A 48 10.73 7.76 9.49
CA LEU A 48 12.16 7.56 9.67
C LEU A 48 12.39 6.20 10.32
N GLY A 49 13.16 5.36 9.66
CA GLY A 49 14.03 4.49 10.41
C GLY A 49 15.01 5.38 11.18
N ILE A 50 14.91 5.43 12.50
CA ILE A 50 15.77 6.23 13.37
C ILE A 50 17.22 5.83 13.10
N MET A 51 17.94 6.63 12.34
CA MET A 51 19.40 6.61 12.29
C MET A 51 19.87 7.85 13.02
N ASP A 52 20.17 7.67 14.31
CA ASP A 52 21.42 8.15 14.90
C ASP A 52 21.50 7.74 16.39
N SER A 53 22.61 7.10 16.71
CA SER A 53 23.22 6.97 18.05
C SER A 53 22.47 6.23 19.17
N LEU A 54 22.08 4.96 18.97
CA LEU A 54 21.94 4.03 20.10
C LEU A 54 22.31 2.59 19.67
N LYS A 55 23.25 2.04 20.41
CA LYS A 55 23.93 0.74 20.33
C LYS A 55 23.22 -0.39 19.54
N TRP A 56 23.97 -1.03 18.68
CA TRP A 56 23.66 -2.00 17.63
C TRP A 56 22.56 -3.05 17.94
N PHE A 57 22.37 -3.45 19.16
CA PHE A 57 21.39 -4.48 19.55
C PHE A 57 19.96 -3.93 19.75
N VAL A 58 19.85 -2.73 20.31
CA VAL A 58 18.58 -2.01 20.42
C VAL A 58 18.15 -1.49 19.04
N LYS A 59 19.11 -1.21 18.15
CA LYS A 59 18.93 -0.71 16.80
C LYS A 59 18.15 -1.67 15.91
N THR A 60 18.38 -2.98 15.98
CA THR A 60 17.68 -3.97 15.14
C THR A 60 16.22 -4.15 15.59
N TYR A 61 15.96 -4.17 16.90
CA TYR A 61 14.60 -4.31 17.44
C TYR A 61 13.76 -3.01 17.29
N LEU A 62 14.38 -1.84 17.50
CA LEU A 62 13.71 -0.56 17.27
C LEU A 62 13.54 -0.21 15.79
N LEU A 63 14.43 -0.67 14.90
CA LEU A 63 14.30 -0.48 13.45
C LEU A 63 13.09 -1.24 12.89
N VAL A 64 12.82 -2.42 13.42
CA VAL A 64 11.63 -3.20 13.12
C VAL A 64 10.37 -2.48 13.64
N LEU A 65 10.46 -1.77 14.77
CA LEU A 65 9.35 -1.04 15.39
C LEU A 65 9.14 0.37 14.82
N ALA A 66 10.15 1.01 14.24
CA ALA A 66 10.09 2.41 13.81
C ALA A 66 9.90 2.61 12.29
N GLY A 67 9.92 1.55 11.52
CA GLY A 67 9.80 1.60 10.04
C GLY A 67 8.42 1.30 9.50
N PHE A 68 7.41 1.06 10.34
CA PHE A 68 6.05 0.76 9.90
C PHE A 68 5.00 1.31 10.87
N ASN A 69 3.86 1.65 10.32
CA ASN A 69 2.69 2.06 11.08
C ASN A 69 1.51 1.16 10.68
N ILE A 70 0.89 0.52 11.66
CA ILE A 70 -0.32 -0.27 11.42
C ILE A 70 -1.51 0.58 11.83
N LYS A 71 -2.41 0.79 10.92
CA LYS A 71 -3.67 1.46 11.17
C LYS A 71 -4.83 0.53 10.82
N THR A 72 -5.81 0.50 11.70
CA THR A 72 -7.07 -0.21 11.46
C THR A 72 -8.13 0.80 11.10
N LEU A 73 -8.81 0.55 9.98
CA LEU A 73 -9.91 1.37 9.49
C LEU A 73 -11.15 0.49 9.33
N ASP A 74 -12.26 0.87 9.95
CA ASP A 74 -13.56 0.23 9.71
C ASP A 74 -14.24 0.91 8.51
N HIS A 75 -14.45 0.15 7.42
CA HIS A 75 -15.04 0.68 6.20
C HIS A 75 -15.96 -0.35 5.54
N ARG A 76 -17.20 0.05 5.23
CA ARG A 76 -18.23 -0.80 4.60
C ARG A 76 -18.43 -2.16 5.29
N GLY A 77 -18.27 -2.19 6.62
CA GLY A 77 -18.39 -3.41 7.42
C GLY A 77 -17.17 -4.34 7.33
N PHE A 78 -16.08 -3.91 6.71
CA PHE A 78 -14.78 -4.56 6.74
C PHE A 78 -13.86 -3.87 7.73
N LYS A 79 -12.99 -4.64 8.34
CA LYS A 79 -11.89 -4.17 9.17
C LYS A 79 -10.60 -4.22 8.38
N LEU A 80 -10.13 -3.06 7.94
CA LEU A 80 -8.93 -2.93 7.11
C LEU A 80 -7.71 -2.73 7.99
N ASN A 81 -6.83 -3.70 8.01
CA ASN A 81 -5.54 -3.60 8.69
C ASN A 81 -4.49 -3.14 7.68
N ILE A 82 -4.18 -1.83 7.67
CA ILE A 82 -3.29 -1.21 6.70
C ILE A 82 -1.90 -1.06 7.30
N TRP A 83 -0.92 -1.66 6.64
CA TRP A 83 0.49 -1.62 7.01
C TRP A 83 1.22 -0.58 6.14
N ASP A 84 1.54 0.59 6.72
CA ASP A 84 2.36 1.62 6.07
C ASP A 84 3.83 1.34 6.33
N VAL A 85 4.57 0.98 5.28
CA VAL A 85 6.00 0.65 5.39
C VAL A 85 6.84 1.72 4.71
N GLY A 86 7.93 2.10 5.36
CA GLY A 86 8.84 3.14 4.87
C GLY A 86 9.37 2.86 3.46
N GLY A 87 9.34 3.91 2.60
CA GLY A 87 9.73 3.84 1.19
C GLY A 87 11.21 4.16 0.92
N GLN A 88 11.99 4.51 1.96
CA GLN A 88 13.41 4.83 1.82
C GLN A 88 14.18 3.62 1.28
N LYS A 89 15.18 3.88 0.43
CA LYS A 89 15.97 2.83 -0.23
C LYS A 89 16.55 1.81 0.74
N SER A 90 17.01 2.26 1.92
CA SER A 90 17.56 1.40 2.97
C SER A 90 16.54 0.49 3.65
N LEU A 91 15.23 0.81 3.55
CA LEU A 91 14.16 0.04 4.19
C LEU A 91 13.46 -0.94 3.25
N ARG A 92 13.63 -0.81 1.93
CA ARG A 92 12.91 -1.65 0.94
C ARG A 92 13.22 -3.14 1.07
N SER A 93 14.44 -3.50 1.50
CA SER A 93 14.80 -4.91 1.77
C SER A 93 13.96 -5.56 2.88
N TYR A 94 13.37 -4.75 3.77
CA TYR A 94 12.51 -5.22 4.86
C TYR A 94 11.05 -5.41 4.43
N TRP A 95 10.62 -4.92 3.27
CA TRP A 95 9.25 -5.08 2.77
C TRP A 95 8.81 -6.54 2.77
N ARG A 96 9.73 -7.45 2.47
CA ARG A 96 9.50 -8.90 2.43
C ARG A 96 8.94 -9.49 3.73
N ASN A 97 9.19 -8.85 4.86
CA ASN A 97 8.71 -9.30 6.16
C ASN A 97 7.19 -9.14 6.32
N TYR A 98 6.54 -8.37 5.42
CA TYR A 98 5.13 -8.00 5.52
C TYR A 98 4.25 -8.63 4.43
N PHE A 99 4.84 -9.44 3.53
CA PHE A 99 4.11 -10.01 2.39
C PHE A 99 3.13 -11.13 2.77
N GLU A 100 3.37 -11.81 3.87
CA GLU A 100 2.53 -12.94 4.31
C GLU A 100 1.08 -12.50 4.56
N ALA A 101 0.14 -13.28 4.02
CA ALA A 101 -1.30 -13.08 4.18
C ALA A 101 -1.81 -11.70 3.73
N THR A 102 -1.14 -11.04 2.76
CA THR A 102 -1.58 -9.78 2.16
C THR A 102 -2.71 -10.04 1.17
N ASP A 103 -3.88 -9.44 1.40
CA ASP A 103 -5.05 -9.55 0.52
C ASP A 103 -5.01 -8.52 -0.61
N GLY A 104 -4.50 -7.33 -0.31
CA GLY A 104 -4.36 -6.23 -1.25
C GLY A 104 -3.09 -5.43 -1.05
N LEU A 105 -2.51 -5.00 -2.17
CA LEU A 105 -1.35 -4.15 -2.24
C LEU A 105 -1.78 -2.76 -2.71
N ILE A 106 -1.45 -1.73 -1.93
CA ILE A 106 -1.62 -0.32 -2.30
C ILE A 106 -0.25 0.23 -2.65
N TRP A 107 -0.03 0.52 -3.92
CA TRP A 107 1.19 1.14 -4.42
C TRP A 107 0.98 2.65 -4.61
N VAL A 108 1.70 3.48 -3.84
CA VAL A 108 1.52 4.93 -3.87
C VAL A 108 2.63 5.58 -4.68
N VAL A 109 2.21 6.36 -5.69
CA VAL A 109 3.08 7.07 -6.63
C VAL A 109 2.96 8.57 -6.39
N ASP A 110 4.09 9.27 -6.34
CA ASP A 110 4.14 10.73 -6.40
C ASP A 110 4.00 11.18 -7.86
N SER A 111 2.85 11.69 -8.26
CA SER A 111 2.58 12.08 -9.64
C SER A 111 3.39 13.31 -10.09
N ALA A 112 3.92 14.08 -9.15
CA ALA A 112 4.78 15.23 -9.43
C ALA A 112 6.26 14.87 -9.61
N ASP A 113 6.67 13.64 -9.24
CA ASP A 113 8.05 13.23 -9.27
C ASP A 113 8.40 12.43 -10.54
N ARG A 114 8.44 13.13 -11.66
CA ARG A 114 8.80 12.55 -12.98
C ARG A 114 10.18 11.89 -12.97
N ARG A 115 11.12 12.40 -12.16
CA ARG A 115 12.52 11.94 -12.14
C ARG A 115 12.67 10.52 -11.60
N ARG A 116 11.86 10.16 -10.58
CA ARG A 116 11.93 8.85 -9.95
C ARG A 116 10.92 7.84 -10.51
N MET A 117 10.21 8.15 -11.60
CA MET A 117 9.25 7.22 -12.18
C MET A 117 9.90 5.90 -12.65
N GLY A 118 11.13 5.97 -13.16
CA GLY A 118 11.91 4.76 -13.51
C GLY A 118 12.24 3.89 -12.29
N ASP A 119 12.61 4.49 -11.17
CA ASP A 119 12.83 3.77 -9.91
C ASP A 119 11.53 3.19 -9.37
N CYS A 120 10.44 3.96 -9.45
CA CYS A 120 9.11 3.52 -9.04
C CYS A 120 8.67 2.26 -9.81
N LYS A 121 8.85 2.25 -11.13
CA LYS A 121 8.57 1.09 -11.99
C LYS A 121 9.42 -0.13 -11.61
N LYS A 122 10.73 0.08 -11.41
CA LYS A 122 11.66 -1.00 -11.06
C LYS A 122 11.26 -1.67 -9.74
N GLU A 123 10.97 -0.88 -8.73
CA GLU A 123 10.59 -1.40 -7.40
C GLU A 123 9.22 -2.10 -7.44
N LEU A 124 8.24 -1.54 -8.16
CA LEU A 124 6.95 -2.19 -8.35
C LEU A 124 7.09 -3.55 -9.05
N ARG A 125 7.88 -3.64 -10.12
CA ARG A 125 8.12 -4.89 -10.82
C ARG A 125 8.74 -5.94 -9.91
N ALA A 126 9.81 -5.58 -9.19
CA ALA A 126 10.47 -6.49 -8.25
C ALA A 126 9.51 -6.97 -7.14
N LEU A 127 8.58 -6.11 -6.72
CA LEU A 127 7.55 -6.45 -5.75
C LEU A 127 6.55 -7.47 -6.29
N LEU A 128 6.09 -7.32 -7.54
CA LEU A 128 5.10 -8.19 -8.16
C LEU A 128 5.66 -9.57 -8.59
N GLU A 129 6.98 -9.75 -8.57
CA GLU A 129 7.66 -11.03 -8.77
C GLU A 129 7.69 -11.89 -7.49
N GLU A 130 7.32 -11.33 -6.34
CA GLU A 130 7.33 -12.04 -5.06
C GLU A 130 6.16 -13.03 -4.95
N GLU A 131 6.47 -14.31 -4.84
CA GLU A 131 5.48 -15.41 -4.79
C GLU A 131 4.42 -15.22 -3.68
N ARG A 132 4.82 -14.64 -2.54
CA ARG A 132 3.93 -14.40 -1.39
C ARG A 132 2.87 -13.34 -1.64
N LEU A 133 3.01 -12.54 -2.70
CA LEU A 133 2.04 -11.53 -3.10
C LEU A 133 1.16 -11.99 -4.27
N LEU A 134 1.40 -13.19 -4.82
CA LEU A 134 0.57 -13.73 -5.89
C LEU A 134 -0.89 -13.82 -5.46
N GLY A 135 -1.77 -13.30 -6.32
CA GLY A 135 -3.20 -13.24 -6.05
C GLY A 135 -3.65 -12.06 -5.18
N ALA A 136 -2.75 -11.22 -4.66
CA ALA A 136 -3.15 -9.97 -4.05
C ALA A 136 -3.70 -8.99 -5.11
N THR A 137 -4.74 -8.22 -4.76
CA THR A 137 -5.25 -7.16 -5.64
C THR A 137 -4.33 -5.95 -5.57
N LEU A 138 -3.96 -5.37 -6.72
CA LEU A 138 -3.09 -4.20 -6.80
C LEU A 138 -3.90 -2.93 -7.06
N LEU A 139 -3.89 -2.01 -6.10
CA LEU A 139 -4.37 -0.64 -6.28
C LEU A 139 -3.16 0.30 -6.41
N VAL A 140 -3.08 1.04 -7.51
CA VAL A 140 -2.08 2.10 -7.69
C VAL A 140 -2.74 3.44 -7.42
N PHE A 141 -2.31 4.13 -6.38
CA PHE A 141 -2.67 5.52 -6.14
C PHE A 141 -1.69 6.46 -6.85
N ALA A 142 -2.14 7.11 -7.92
CA ALA A 142 -1.46 8.24 -8.54
C ALA A 142 -1.73 9.48 -7.69
N ASN A 143 -0.97 9.63 -6.61
CA ASN A 143 -1.18 10.64 -5.57
C ASN A 143 -0.61 12.01 -5.97
N LYS A 144 -1.05 13.06 -5.28
CA LYS A 144 -0.66 14.47 -5.48
C LYS A 144 -1.22 15.08 -6.75
N GLN A 145 -2.42 14.65 -7.19
CA GLN A 145 -3.12 15.23 -8.33
C GLN A 145 -3.53 16.69 -8.12
N ASP A 146 -3.49 17.17 -6.89
CA ASP A 146 -3.69 18.57 -6.50
C ASP A 146 -2.53 19.48 -6.93
N LEU A 147 -1.37 18.93 -7.28
CA LEU A 147 -0.18 19.70 -7.66
C LEU A 147 -0.19 20.04 -9.16
N PRO A 148 0.08 21.31 -9.54
CA PRO A 148 0.21 21.70 -10.94
C PRO A 148 1.33 20.91 -11.64
N GLY A 149 1.06 20.41 -12.85
CA GLY A 149 2.03 19.67 -13.66
C GLY A 149 2.29 18.23 -13.19
N SER A 150 1.45 17.69 -12.28
CA SER A 150 1.44 16.27 -11.98
C SER A 150 1.16 15.45 -13.24
N LEU A 151 1.75 14.25 -13.31
CA LEU A 151 1.44 13.26 -14.35
C LEU A 151 -0.01 12.79 -14.19
N SER A 152 -0.71 12.60 -15.32
CA SER A 152 -2.03 11.99 -15.33
C SER A 152 -1.97 10.50 -14.97
N MET A 153 -3.14 9.90 -14.71
CA MET A 153 -3.23 8.45 -14.48
C MET A 153 -2.74 7.65 -15.68
N GLU A 154 -3.06 8.12 -16.89
CA GLU A 154 -2.66 7.50 -18.16
C GLU A 154 -1.14 7.53 -18.30
N GLU A 155 -0.51 8.70 -18.11
CA GLU A 155 0.95 8.87 -18.17
C GLU A 155 1.67 7.97 -17.14
N ILE A 156 1.13 7.84 -15.93
CA ILE A 156 1.68 6.96 -14.89
C ILE A 156 1.46 5.49 -15.26
N GLY A 157 0.27 5.13 -15.75
CA GLY A 157 -0.05 3.79 -16.20
C GLY A 157 0.91 3.29 -17.29
N GLU A 158 1.19 4.13 -18.28
CA GLU A 158 2.17 3.87 -19.33
C GLU A 158 3.60 3.77 -18.79
N ALA A 159 4.02 4.72 -17.95
CA ALA A 159 5.36 4.75 -17.39
C ALA A 159 5.66 3.51 -16.52
N LEU A 160 4.69 3.03 -15.76
CA LEU A 160 4.78 1.81 -14.96
C LEU A 160 4.47 0.52 -15.74
N GLU A 161 3.98 0.66 -17.00
CA GLU A 161 3.55 -0.45 -17.87
C GLU A 161 2.48 -1.33 -17.18
N LEU A 162 1.49 -0.71 -16.55
CA LEU A 162 0.47 -1.43 -15.78
C LEU A 162 -0.35 -2.40 -16.64
N GLU A 163 -0.57 -2.12 -17.92
CA GLU A 163 -1.27 -3.01 -18.87
C GLU A 163 -0.56 -4.35 -19.08
N ARG A 164 0.76 -4.41 -18.83
CA ARG A 164 1.56 -5.62 -18.95
C ARG A 164 1.48 -6.53 -17.72
N ILE A 165 0.93 -6.05 -16.63
CA ILE A 165 0.75 -6.82 -15.40
C ILE A 165 -0.40 -7.82 -15.64
N LYS A 166 -0.09 -9.11 -15.63
CA LYS A 166 -1.07 -10.20 -15.79
C LYS A 166 -1.18 -11.08 -14.55
N SER A 167 -0.26 -10.89 -13.60
CA SER A 167 -0.19 -11.67 -12.35
C SER A 167 -1.13 -11.18 -11.26
N HIS A 168 -1.62 -9.95 -11.37
CA HIS A 168 -2.46 -9.30 -10.37
C HIS A 168 -3.62 -8.57 -11.05
N HIS A 169 -4.79 -8.57 -10.38
CA HIS A 169 -5.85 -7.63 -10.74
C HIS A 169 -5.38 -6.23 -10.35
N CYS A 170 -5.35 -5.30 -11.31
CA CYS A 170 -4.74 -3.99 -11.13
C CYS A 170 -5.69 -2.87 -11.50
N GLN A 171 -5.75 -1.82 -10.69
CA GLN A 171 -6.43 -0.56 -10.96
C GLN A 171 -5.53 0.62 -10.60
N ILE A 172 -5.56 1.66 -11.41
CA ILE A 172 -4.95 2.95 -11.09
C ILE A 172 -6.04 3.97 -10.78
N VAL A 173 -5.81 4.79 -9.75
CA VAL A 173 -6.73 5.85 -9.32
C VAL A 173 -5.93 7.12 -9.05
N GLY A 174 -6.27 8.21 -9.74
CA GLY A 174 -5.73 9.53 -9.47
C GLY A 174 -6.35 10.11 -8.20
N CYS A 175 -5.52 10.49 -7.23
CA CYS A 175 -5.99 10.95 -5.94
C CYS A 175 -5.15 12.10 -5.36
N SER A 176 -5.65 12.70 -4.29
CA SER A 176 -4.88 13.63 -3.46
C SER A 176 -5.04 13.27 -1.99
N ALA A 177 -3.92 12.97 -1.34
CA ALA A 177 -3.89 12.76 0.11
C ALA A 177 -4.19 14.02 0.90
N VAL A 178 -3.97 15.21 0.31
CA VAL A 178 -4.22 16.50 0.95
C VAL A 178 -5.71 16.83 0.93
N THR A 179 -6.33 16.80 -0.25
CA THR A 179 -7.77 17.10 -0.38
C THR A 179 -8.64 15.94 0.07
N GLY A 180 -8.19 14.71 -0.09
CA GLY A 180 -8.95 13.48 0.16
C GLY A 180 -9.62 12.93 -1.09
N ASP A 181 -9.45 13.60 -2.24
CA ASP A 181 -10.11 13.23 -3.49
C ASP A 181 -9.74 11.80 -3.90
N ASN A 182 -10.76 11.01 -4.26
CA ASN A 182 -10.70 9.65 -4.78
C ASN A 182 -10.02 8.60 -3.85
N LEU A 183 -9.63 8.95 -2.63
CA LEU A 183 -9.02 7.97 -1.72
C LEU A 183 -9.99 6.85 -1.34
N LEU A 184 -11.21 7.19 -0.92
CA LEU A 184 -12.22 6.18 -0.57
C LEU A 184 -12.68 5.40 -1.80
N ALA A 185 -12.85 6.06 -2.95
CA ALA A 185 -13.23 5.38 -4.20
C ALA A 185 -12.22 4.29 -4.60
N GLY A 186 -10.92 4.55 -4.43
CA GLY A 186 -9.88 3.54 -4.65
C GLY A 186 -9.98 2.37 -3.67
N VAL A 187 -10.20 2.66 -2.38
CA VAL A 187 -10.37 1.60 -1.37
C VAL A 187 -11.66 0.80 -1.63
N ASP A 188 -12.75 1.43 -2.04
CA ASP A 188 -13.99 0.75 -2.39
C ASP A 188 -13.78 -0.25 -3.51
N TRP A 189 -13.10 0.16 -4.60
CA TRP A 189 -12.76 -0.74 -5.69
C TRP A 189 -11.89 -1.92 -5.21
N LEU A 190 -10.87 -1.65 -4.40
CA LEU A 190 -9.97 -2.66 -3.85
C LEU A 190 -10.75 -3.71 -3.03
N LEU A 191 -11.66 -3.25 -2.18
CA LEU A 191 -12.51 -4.13 -1.36
C LEU A 191 -13.48 -4.94 -2.19
N ASP A 192 -14.10 -4.34 -3.21
CA ASP A 192 -15.03 -5.04 -4.10
C ASP A 192 -14.31 -6.15 -4.87
N ASP A 193 -13.08 -5.92 -5.31
CA ASP A 193 -12.28 -6.94 -5.99
C ASP A 193 -11.83 -8.06 -5.04
N ILE A 194 -11.29 -7.71 -3.87
CA ILE A 194 -10.91 -8.68 -2.84
C ILE A 194 -12.12 -9.53 -2.42
N SER A 195 -13.26 -8.90 -2.20
CA SER A 195 -14.49 -9.58 -1.79
C SER A 195 -14.94 -10.61 -2.81
N LYS A 196 -14.93 -10.28 -4.09
CA LYS A 196 -15.26 -11.22 -5.17
C LYS A 196 -14.36 -12.45 -5.17
N ARG A 197 -13.07 -12.29 -4.85
CA ARG A 197 -12.11 -13.40 -4.83
C ARG A 197 -12.17 -14.27 -3.59
N ILE A 198 -12.43 -13.64 -2.42
CA ILE A 198 -12.39 -14.34 -1.12
C ILE A 198 -13.75 -14.97 -0.81
N PHE A 199 -14.86 -14.30 -1.16
CA PHE A 199 -16.19 -14.65 -0.69
C PHE A 199 -17.10 -15.28 -1.77
N THR A 200 -16.68 -15.36 -3.04
CA THR A 200 -17.49 -15.90 -4.15
C THR A 200 -17.02 -17.26 -4.69
N LEU A 201 -16.32 -18.06 -3.90
CA LEU A 201 -16.04 -19.45 -4.25
C LEU A 201 -17.05 -20.35 -3.49
N ASP A 202 -18.26 -20.44 -4.02
CA ASP A 202 -19.17 -21.57 -3.84
C ASP A 202 -18.85 -22.66 -4.88
#